data_31662a9f27c0abf8bf8e9dd794fab7a0
#
_entry.id   31662a9f27c0abf8bf8e9dd794fab7a0
#
_cell.length_a   1.000
_cell.length_b   1.000
_cell.length_c   1.000
_cell.angle_alpha   90.00
_cell.angle_beta   90.00
_cell.angle_gamma   90.00
#
_symmetry.space_group_name_H-M   'P 1'
#
loop_
_entity.id
_entity.type
_entity.pdbx_description
1 polymer ?
#
loop_
_entity_poly.entity_id
_entity_poly.type
_entity_poly.pdbx_seq_one_letter_code
_entity_poly.pdbx_strand_id
1 'polypeptide(L)'
;MFLHGKHDGDDKLSKNYKQMQELAKIAWRNIWRNKRRTLLTMASIFLAAFLSLFTRSMQLGSYANMIDNAVKLSTGYIQIHEAGYWENKSINKTFINSDALLSEIKNNEDVTTVVPRLESFALTSSGKHTKGSFVFAVDPEIEDSVNNLSEKITSGEYLTNDDNQILVSSKLAEYLQVQVGDTLVMLGQGYHGITAAAQYRIKGIFYFPIPDLNNKLVYIPLKTGQDFFAAYNRITSYSIMLNDPNKVEDIKASLTKKLGDKYEVM
;
A
#
# COMPACT_ATOMS: atom_id res chain seq x y z
N MET A 1 57.13 30.14 46.88
CA MET A 1 57.10 31.07 45.74
C MET A 1 56.21 30.50 44.63
N PHE A 2 54.91 30.44 44.79
CA PHE A 2 53.91 30.00 43.78
C PHE A 2 52.49 30.48 44.24
N LEU A 3 52.11 31.73 43.99
CA LEU A 3 50.75 32.26 44.13
C LEU A 3 50.61 33.57 43.34
N HIS A 4 50.76 33.58 42.01
CA HIS A 4 50.52 34.79 41.23
C HIS A 4 49.89 34.56 39.82
N GLY A 5 49.38 33.39 39.58
CA GLY A 5 48.83 33.07 38.22
C GLY A 5 47.33 32.98 38.10
N LYS A 6 46.55 33.01 39.20
CA LYS A 6 45.10 32.71 39.14
C LYS A 6 44.19 33.96 39.04
N HIS A 7 44.70 35.16 39.22
CA HIS A 7 43.88 36.39 39.22
C HIS A 7 43.74 37.06 37.83
N ASP A 8 44.62 36.78 36.88
CA ASP A 8 44.62 37.43 35.55
C ASP A 8 43.63 36.79 34.57
N GLY A 9 43.27 35.50 34.73
CA GLY A 9 42.32 34.78 33.93
C GLY A 9 40.86 35.17 34.18
N ASP A 10 40.52 35.37 35.45
CA ASP A 10 39.16 35.72 35.86
C ASP A 10 38.82 37.18 35.48
N ASP A 11 39.80 38.06 35.46
CA ASP A 11 39.61 39.48 35.09
C ASP A 11 39.43 39.62 33.56
N LYS A 12 40.13 38.83 32.77
CA LYS A 12 39.93 38.77 31.31
C LYS A 12 38.58 38.17 30.90
N LEU A 13 38.11 37.11 31.61
CA LEU A 13 36.79 36.54 31.42
C LEU A 13 35.68 37.53 31.76
N SER A 14 35.81 38.21 32.88
CA SER A 14 34.88 39.25 33.36
C SER A 14 34.77 40.43 32.36
N LYS A 15 35.91 40.92 31.83
CA LYS A 15 35.94 41.95 30.80
C LYS A 15 35.28 41.50 29.50
N ASN A 16 35.55 40.27 29.03
CA ASN A 16 34.93 39.74 27.87
C ASN A 16 33.39 39.61 28.01
N TYR A 17 32.90 39.17 29.18
CA TYR A 17 31.46 39.11 29.48
C TYR A 17 30.81 40.49 29.45
N LYS A 18 31.42 41.50 30.07
CA LYS A 18 30.92 42.89 30.03
C LYS A 18 30.90 43.43 28.61
N GLN A 19 31.94 43.18 27.83
CA GLN A 19 32.02 43.63 26.45
C GLN A 19 30.96 42.97 25.55
N MET A 20 30.68 41.66 25.75
CA MET A 20 29.58 40.96 25.08
C MET A 20 28.22 41.54 25.47
N GLN A 21 27.97 41.87 26.72
CA GLN A 21 26.73 42.49 27.16
C GLN A 21 26.51 43.90 26.55
N GLU A 22 27.55 44.71 26.45
CA GLU A 22 27.45 46.03 25.79
C GLU A 22 27.20 45.90 24.28
N LEU A 23 27.87 44.97 23.62
CA LEU A 23 27.61 44.67 22.20
C LEU A 23 26.17 44.17 21.97
N ALA A 24 25.66 43.32 22.85
CA ALA A 24 24.28 42.84 22.79
C ALA A 24 23.26 44.00 22.96
N LYS A 25 23.51 44.93 23.88
CA LYS A 25 22.65 46.11 24.09
C LYS A 25 22.65 47.02 22.83
N ILE A 26 23.81 47.24 22.24
CA ILE A 26 23.95 48.05 21.03
C ILE A 26 23.23 47.38 19.85
N ALA A 27 23.41 46.07 19.68
CA ALA A 27 22.74 45.27 18.66
C ALA A 27 21.21 45.34 18.82
N TRP A 28 20.73 45.17 20.07
CA TRP A 28 19.30 45.25 20.37
C TRP A 28 18.71 46.63 20.03
N ARG A 29 19.40 47.71 20.44
CA ARG A 29 18.99 49.09 20.15
C ARG A 29 19.00 49.36 18.63
N ASN A 30 19.93 48.81 17.90
CA ASN A 30 20.02 48.95 16.45
C ASN A 30 18.87 48.23 15.70
N ILE A 31 18.50 47.03 16.17
CA ILE A 31 17.34 46.28 15.68
C ILE A 31 16.05 47.09 15.86
N TRP A 32 15.84 47.69 17.03
CA TRP A 32 14.62 48.46 17.33
C TRP A 32 14.60 49.86 16.73
N ARG A 33 15.72 50.37 16.26
CA ARG A 33 15.78 51.68 15.58
C ARG A 33 15.03 51.69 14.25
N ASN A 34 14.97 50.56 13.57
CA ASN A 34 14.29 50.40 12.27
C ASN A 34 13.18 49.31 12.32
N LYS A 35 12.21 49.53 13.21
CA LYS A 35 11.16 48.58 13.56
C LYS A 35 10.44 47.96 12.33
N ARG A 36 10.10 48.76 11.33
CA ARG A 36 9.39 48.29 10.11
C ARG A 36 10.22 47.29 9.35
N ARG A 37 11.49 47.54 9.10
CA ARG A 37 12.36 46.63 8.37
C ARG A 37 12.63 45.36 9.15
N THR A 38 12.88 45.44 10.43
CA THR A 38 13.10 44.28 11.30
C THR A 38 11.85 43.41 11.37
N LEU A 39 10.67 44.02 11.53
CA LEU A 39 9.42 43.29 11.61
C LEU A 39 9.09 42.57 10.31
N LEU A 40 9.35 43.22 9.16
CA LEU A 40 9.18 42.59 7.84
C LEU A 40 10.13 41.41 7.64
N THR A 41 11.40 41.51 8.00
CA THR A 41 12.37 40.43 7.91
C THR A 41 12.01 39.27 8.85
N MET A 42 11.62 39.54 10.07
CA MET A 42 11.19 38.51 11.02
C MET A 42 9.93 37.83 10.57
N ALA A 43 8.94 38.58 10.06
CA ALA A 43 7.71 38.02 9.52
C ALA A 43 7.98 37.13 8.28
N SER A 44 8.90 37.54 7.41
CA SER A 44 9.29 36.74 6.24
C SER A 44 9.95 35.41 6.65
N ILE A 45 10.88 35.44 7.62
CA ILE A 45 11.54 34.23 8.11
C ILE A 45 10.52 33.33 8.84
N PHE A 46 9.66 33.92 9.67
CA PHE A 46 8.60 33.16 10.36
C PHE A 46 7.66 32.50 9.36
N LEU A 47 7.19 33.25 8.36
CA LEU A 47 6.29 32.73 7.32
C LEU A 47 6.95 31.61 6.52
N ALA A 48 8.22 31.76 6.13
CA ALA A 48 8.96 30.74 5.42
C ALA A 48 9.12 29.47 6.23
N ALA A 49 9.48 29.59 7.51
CA ALA A 49 9.59 28.44 8.42
C ALA A 49 8.23 27.78 8.68
N PHE A 50 7.18 28.56 8.90
CA PHE A 50 5.82 28.07 9.09
C PHE A 50 5.32 27.31 7.85
N LEU A 51 5.44 27.88 6.66
CA LEU A 51 5.03 27.23 5.42
C LEU A 51 5.84 25.96 5.15
N SER A 52 7.14 25.96 5.44
CA SER A 52 7.99 24.78 5.28
C SER A 52 7.53 23.64 6.21
N LEU A 53 7.29 23.92 7.48
CA LEU A 53 6.80 22.94 8.46
C LEU A 53 5.40 22.46 8.11
N PHE A 54 4.51 23.37 7.72
CA PHE A 54 3.14 23.03 7.30
C PHE A 54 3.14 22.11 6.08
N THR A 55 3.91 22.46 5.04
CA THR A 55 4.02 21.63 3.82
C THR A 55 4.60 20.26 4.15
N ARG A 56 5.63 20.21 5.02
CA ARG A 56 6.23 18.96 5.44
C ARG A 56 5.26 18.07 6.21
N SER A 57 4.50 18.65 7.13
CA SER A 57 3.47 17.93 7.90
C SER A 57 2.37 17.38 7.01
N MET A 58 1.87 18.21 6.07
CA MET A 58 0.87 17.80 5.09
C MET A 58 1.40 16.66 4.19
N GLN A 59 2.64 16.76 3.72
CA GLN A 59 3.28 15.75 2.90
C GLN A 59 3.41 14.41 3.63
N LEU A 60 3.89 14.42 4.88
CA LEU A 60 4.02 13.21 5.70
C LEU A 60 2.67 12.54 5.94
N GLY A 61 1.63 13.31 6.26
CA GLY A 61 0.28 12.78 6.43
C GLY A 61 -0.29 12.18 5.14
N SER A 62 -0.07 12.83 3.99
CA SER A 62 -0.50 12.30 2.70
C SER A 62 0.23 11.02 2.32
N TYR A 63 1.54 10.93 2.56
CA TYR A 63 2.31 9.70 2.32
C TYR A 63 1.87 8.55 3.22
N ALA A 64 1.65 8.79 4.51
CA ALA A 64 1.18 7.77 5.43
C ALA A 64 -0.17 7.19 4.99
N ASN A 65 -1.13 8.05 4.64
CA ASN A 65 -2.42 7.62 4.11
C ASN A 65 -2.30 6.88 2.76
N MET A 66 -1.41 7.33 1.88
CA MET A 66 -1.18 6.69 0.58
C MET A 66 -0.60 5.27 0.76
N ILE A 67 0.37 5.10 1.65
CA ILE A 67 0.97 3.80 1.97
C ILE A 67 -0.07 2.88 2.61
N ASP A 68 -0.80 3.35 3.62
CA ASP A 68 -1.83 2.56 4.30
C ASP A 68 -2.92 2.10 3.33
N ASN A 69 -3.39 2.98 2.46
CA ASN A 69 -4.35 2.65 1.42
C ASN A 69 -3.78 1.65 0.39
N ALA A 70 -2.53 1.83 -0.06
CA ALA A 70 -1.91 0.93 -1.01
C ALA A 70 -1.73 -0.47 -0.42
N VAL A 71 -1.26 -0.55 0.82
CA VAL A 71 -1.07 -1.81 1.55
C VAL A 71 -2.40 -2.53 1.76
N LYS A 72 -3.40 -1.86 2.32
CA LYS A 72 -4.72 -2.45 2.58
C LYS A 72 -5.43 -2.87 1.30
N LEU A 73 -5.36 -2.04 0.25
CA LEU A 73 -6.13 -2.26 -0.97
C LEU A 73 -5.47 -3.24 -1.95
N SER A 74 -4.16 -3.43 -1.90
CA SER A 74 -3.44 -4.15 -2.96
C SER A 74 -2.60 -5.31 -2.44
N THR A 75 -1.66 -5.05 -1.54
CA THR A 75 -0.61 -6.04 -1.25
C THR A 75 -0.71 -6.71 0.13
N GLY A 76 -1.37 -6.10 1.10
CA GLY A 76 -1.15 -6.43 2.50
C GLY A 76 0.20 -5.90 3.00
N TYR A 77 0.50 -6.09 4.27
CA TYR A 77 1.79 -5.71 4.87
C TYR A 77 2.91 -6.68 4.51
N ILE A 78 2.57 -7.95 4.39
CA ILE A 78 3.48 -9.04 4.01
C ILE A 78 2.79 -9.90 2.96
N GLN A 79 3.52 -10.31 1.94
CA GLN A 79 3.06 -11.28 0.96
C GLN A 79 3.91 -12.55 1.02
N ILE A 80 3.25 -13.70 0.89
CA ILE A 80 3.90 -15.00 0.75
C ILE A 80 3.56 -15.54 -0.64
N HIS A 81 4.59 -15.86 -1.39
CA HIS A 81 4.50 -16.45 -2.74
C HIS A 81 5.31 -17.75 -2.81
N GLU A 82 5.15 -18.52 -3.85
CA GLU A 82 6.10 -19.57 -4.22
C GLU A 82 7.42 -18.93 -4.66
N ALA A 83 8.55 -19.50 -4.28
CA ALA A 83 9.87 -18.98 -4.60
C ALA A 83 10.07 -18.74 -6.12
N GLY A 84 10.57 -17.56 -6.45
CA GLY A 84 10.76 -17.10 -7.84
C GLY A 84 9.47 -16.66 -8.54
N TYR A 85 8.39 -16.39 -7.82
CA TYR A 85 7.16 -15.83 -8.39
C TYR A 85 7.39 -14.44 -8.98
N TRP A 86 8.14 -13.60 -8.28
CA TRP A 86 8.36 -12.20 -8.68
C TRP A 86 9.18 -12.03 -9.96
N GLU A 87 10.03 -13.02 -10.30
CA GLU A 87 10.81 -12.97 -11.52
C GLU A 87 9.94 -13.04 -12.78
N ASN A 88 8.87 -13.83 -12.74
CA ASN A 88 8.05 -14.12 -13.92
C ASN A 88 6.56 -13.80 -13.74
N LYS A 89 6.07 -13.61 -12.51
CA LYS A 89 4.63 -13.41 -12.16
C LYS A 89 3.71 -14.38 -12.90
N SER A 90 4.15 -15.64 -13.01
CA SER A 90 3.45 -16.66 -13.78
C SER A 90 2.44 -17.41 -12.93
N ILE A 91 1.27 -17.73 -13.49
CA ILE A 91 0.30 -18.62 -12.86
C ILE A 91 0.85 -20.03 -12.59
N ASN A 92 1.95 -20.41 -13.23
CA ASN A 92 2.65 -21.68 -12.95
C ASN A 92 3.41 -21.65 -11.61
N LYS A 93 3.64 -20.47 -11.04
CA LYS A 93 4.22 -20.25 -9.72
C LYS A 93 3.12 -20.08 -8.68
N THR A 94 2.30 -21.10 -8.54
CA THR A 94 1.22 -21.18 -7.57
C THR A 94 1.48 -22.31 -6.59
N PHE A 95 1.05 -22.14 -5.35
CA PHE A 95 1.13 -23.16 -4.32
C PHE A 95 -0.27 -23.57 -3.82
N ILE A 96 -0.34 -24.70 -3.13
CA ILE A 96 -1.61 -25.23 -2.61
C ILE A 96 -2.07 -24.35 -1.44
N ASN A 97 -3.34 -23.93 -1.51
CA ASN A 97 -4.03 -23.29 -0.40
C ASN A 97 -4.35 -24.35 0.67
N SER A 98 -3.46 -24.49 1.65
CA SER A 98 -3.59 -25.57 2.67
C SER A 98 -3.85 -24.99 4.07
N ASP A 99 -4.73 -25.66 4.82
CA ASP A 99 -5.05 -25.28 6.20
C ASP A 99 -3.83 -25.34 7.12
N ALA A 100 -2.89 -26.25 6.84
CA ALA A 100 -1.65 -26.36 7.60
C ALA A 100 -0.80 -25.10 7.48
N LEU A 101 -0.57 -24.62 6.24
CA LEU A 101 0.19 -23.38 6.00
C LEU A 101 -0.55 -22.15 6.53
N LEU A 102 -1.85 -22.10 6.35
CA LEU A 102 -2.69 -21.02 6.88
C LEU A 102 -2.63 -20.96 8.41
N SER A 103 -2.71 -22.12 9.09
CA SER A 103 -2.60 -22.20 10.54
C SER A 103 -1.22 -21.78 11.04
N GLU A 104 -0.16 -22.16 10.34
CA GLU A 104 1.22 -21.78 10.70
C GLU A 104 1.42 -20.27 10.64
N ILE A 105 0.85 -19.59 9.63
CA ILE A 105 0.89 -18.13 9.50
C ILE A 105 0.05 -17.46 10.59
N LYS A 106 -1.17 -17.96 10.83
CA LYS A 106 -2.11 -17.41 11.83
C LYS A 106 -1.67 -17.64 13.29
N ASN A 107 -0.75 -18.56 13.55
CA ASN A 107 -0.20 -18.78 14.90
C ASN A 107 0.65 -17.60 15.42
N ASN A 108 0.91 -16.59 14.60
CA ASN A 108 1.54 -15.35 15.03
C ASN A 108 0.45 -14.39 15.55
N GLU A 109 0.53 -13.97 16.82
CA GLU A 109 -0.46 -13.12 17.48
C GLU A 109 -0.59 -11.72 16.84
N ASP A 110 0.41 -11.27 16.13
CA ASP A 110 0.40 -9.98 15.43
C ASP A 110 -0.29 -10.05 14.04
N VAL A 111 -0.60 -11.26 13.54
CA VAL A 111 -1.33 -11.46 12.28
C VAL A 111 -2.83 -11.37 12.53
N THR A 112 -3.49 -10.40 11.89
CA THR A 112 -4.94 -10.21 11.97
C THR A 112 -5.72 -11.03 10.96
N THR A 113 -5.32 -10.91 9.69
CA THR A 113 -6.03 -11.54 8.58
C THR A 113 -5.04 -12.06 7.56
N VAL A 114 -5.34 -13.23 7.01
CA VAL A 114 -4.60 -13.82 5.89
C VAL A 114 -5.56 -13.99 4.75
N VAL A 115 -5.29 -13.33 3.62
CA VAL A 115 -6.14 -13.29 2.44
C VAL A 115 -5.52 -14.15 1.34
N PRO A 116 -6.13 -15.30 1.00
CA PRO A 116 -5.68 -16.09 -0.14
C PRO A 116 -6.09 -15.42 -1.45
N ARG A 117 -5.17 -15.27 -2.40
CA ARG A 117 -5.41 -14.70 -3.71
C ARG A 117 -4.83 -15.55 -4.83
N LEU A 118 -5.58 -15.69 -5.90
CA LEU A 118 -5.07 -16.18 -7.18
C LEU A 118 -5.08 -15.01 -8.16
N GLU A 119 -3.91 -14.47 -8.43
CA GLU A 119 -3.72 -13.29 -9.28
C GLU A 119 -3.14 -13.69 -10.63
N SER A 120 -3.77 -13.26 -11.71
CA SER A 120 -3.31 -13.55 -13.07
C SER A 120 -3.80 -12.48 -14.05
N PHE A 121 -3.51 -12.70 -15.32
CA PHE A 121 -3.92 -11.84 -16.41
C PHE A 121 -4.90 -12.54 -17.33
N ALA A 122 -5.85 -11.77 -17.86
CA ALA A 122 -6.70 -12.20 -18.95
C ALA A 122 -6.98 -11.03 -19.91
N LEU A 123 -7.22 -11.34 -21.16
CA LEU A 123 -7.85 -10.42 -22.08
C LEU A 123 -9.35 -10.41 -21.77
N THR A 124 -9.89 -9.25 -21.49
CA THR A 124 -11.32 -9.04 -21.27
C THR A 124 -11.89 -8.37 -22.51
N SER A 125 -12.99 -8.90 -23.03
CA SER A 125 -13.59 -8.40 -24.26
C SER A 125 -15.10 -8.28 -24.15
N SER A 126 -15.64 -7.19 -24.69
CA SER A 126 -17.06 -6.97 -24.91
C SER A 126 -17.25 -6.47 -26.33
N GLY A 127 -17.75 -7.35 -27.22
CA GLY A 127 -17.98 -7.01 -28.62
C GLY A 127 -16.72 -6.49 -29.33
N LYS A 128 -16.63 -5.16 -29.53
CA LYS A 128 -15.54 -4.53 -30.29
C LYS A 128 -14.35 -4.09 -29.43
N HIS A 129 -14.51 -4.06 -28.11
CA HIS A 129 -13.50 -3.56 -27.19
C HIS A 129 -12.81 -4.70 -26.45
N THR A 130 -11.48 -4.70 -26.46
CA THR A 130 -10.68 -5.70 -25.78
C THR A 130 -9.57 -5.01 -25.00
N LYS A 131 -9.31 -5.45 -23.77
CA LYS A 131 -8.26 -4.92 -22.90
C LYS A 131 -7.63 -6.02 -22.06
N GLY A 132 -6.32 -5.93 -21.86
CA GLY A 132 -5.62 -6.75 -20.87
C GLY A 132 -6.00 -6.32 -19.45
N SER A 133 -6.45 -7.28 -18.65
CA SER A 133 -6.95 -7.02 -17.29
C SER A 133 -6.23 -7.90 -16.29
N PHE A 134 -6.01 -7.37 -15.10
CA PHE A 134 -5.66 -8.15 -13.92
C PHE A 134 -6.92 -8.83 -13.40
N VAL A 135 -6.82 -10.11 -13.12
CA VAL A 135 -7.89 -10.90 -12.54
C VAL A 135 -7.48 -11.32 -11.15
N PHE A 136 -8.20 -10.83 -10.15
CA PHE A 136 -8.02 -11.19 -8.75
C PHE A 136 -9.14 -12.15 -8.34
N ALA A 137 -8.79 -13.41 -8.20
CA ALA A 137 -9.67 -14.41 -7.64
C ALA A 137 -9.45 -14.46 -6.11
N VAL A 138 -10.50 -14.14 -5.37
CA VAL A 138 -10.45 -13.89 -3.94
C VAL A 138 -11.62 -14.55 -3.22
N ASP A 139 -11.47 -14.81 -1.92
CA ASP A 139 -12.61 -15.03 -1.04
C ASP A 139 -13.29 -13.67 -0.79
N PRO A 140 -14.52 -13.43 -1.27
CA PRO A 140 -15.14 -12.13 -1.18
C PRO A 140 -15.32 -11.61 0.25
N GLU A 141 -15.64 -12.48 1.21
CA GLU A 141 -15.86 -12.08 2.60
C GLU A 141 -14.55 -11.66 3.28
N ILE A 142 -13.48 -12.45 3.06
CA ILE A 142 -12.16 -12.15 3.62
C ILE A 142 -11.58 -10.90 2.95
N GLU A 143 -11.70 -10.78 1.64
CA GLU A 143 -11.21 -9.61 0.89
C GLU A 143 -11.91 -8.33 1.32
N ASP A 144 -13.23 -8.38 1.52
CA ASP A 144 -14.03 -7.23 1.97
C ASP A 144 -13.66 -6.77 3.38
N SER A 145 -13.39 -7.71 4.28
CA SER A 145 -12.97 -7.40 5.65
C SER A 145 -11.68 -6.59 5.74
N VAL A 146 -10.86 -6.61 4.68
CA VAL A 146 -9.57 -5.92 4.61
C VAL A 146 -9.66 -4.60 3.86
N ASN A 147 -10.31 -4.60 2.71
CA ASN A 147 -10.28 -3.46 1.80
C ASN A 147 -11.63 -2.73 1.65
N ASN A 148 -12.69 -3.19 2.31
CA ASN A 148 -14.06 -2.64 2.23
C ASN A 148 -14.49 -2.47 0.76
N LEU A 149 -14.30 -3.51 -0.05
CA LEU A 149 -14.58 -3.45 -1.48
C LEU A 149 -16.09 -3.34 -1.75
N SER A 150 -16.94 -3.88 -0.88
CA SER A 150 -18.40 -3.74 -0.93
C SER A 150 -18.86 -2.29 -0.89
N GLU A 151 -18.21 -1.45 -0.08
CA GLU A 151 -18.51 -0.01 0.02
C GLU A 151 -18.07 0.78 -1.23
N LYS A 152 -17.20 0.18 -2.07
CA LYS A 152 -16.70 0.81 -3.30
C LYS A 152 -17.52 0.45 -4.54
N ILE A 153 -18.59 -0.35 -4.38
CA ILE A 153 -19.53 -0.66 -5.47
C ILE A 153 -20.24 0.63 -5.89
N THR A 154 -20.12 0.98 -7.15
CA THR A 154 -20.76 2.14 -7.74
C THR A 154 -22.08 1.78 -8.46
N SER A 155 -22.21 0.52 -8.87
CA SER A 155 -23.42 0.00 -9.52
C SER A 155 -23.48 -1.51 -9.36
N GLY A 156 -24.68 -2.07 -9.17
CA GLY A 156 -24.87 -3.50 -8.94
C GLY A 156 -24.67 -3.94 -7.51
N GLU A 157 -24.22 -5.16 -7.32
CA GLU A 157 -24.05 -5.82 -6.03
C GLU A 157 -22.63 -6.39 -5.87
N TYR A 158 -22.24 -6.58 -4.61
CA TYR A 158 -20.97 -7.24 -4.27
C TYR A 158 -21.04 -8.77 -4.49
N LEU A 159 -19.88 -9.41 -4.57
CA LEU A 159 -19.76 -10.88 -4.76
C LEU A 159 -20.02 -11.66 -3.48
N THR A 160 -20.47 -12.88 -3.67
CA THR A 160 -20.49 -13.93 -2.64
C THR A 160 -19.62 -15.11 -3.09
N ASN A 161 -19.29 -16.03 -2.17
CA ASN A 161 -18.42 -17.18 -2.47
C ASN A 161 -19.03 -18.15 -3.52
N ASP A 162 -20.34 -18.20 -3.62
CA ASP A 162 -21.08 -19.09 -4.52
C ASP A 162 -21.36 -18.46 -5.90
N ASP A 163 -20.98 -17.23 -6.13
CA ASP A 163 -21.23 -16.53 -7.39
C ASP A 163 -20.37 -17.09 -8.53
N ASN A 164 -21.00 -17.20 -9.70
CA ASN A 164 -20.31 -17.39 -10.98
C ASN A 164 -20.37 -16.11 -11.83
N GLN A 165 -20.13 -14.97 -11.18
CA GLN A 165 -20.18 -13.63 -11.74
C GLN A 165 -18.93 -12.86 -11.34
N ILE A 166 -18.75 -11.67 -11.93
CA ILE A 166 -17.54 -10.86 -11.72
C ILE A 166 -17.87 -9.42 -11.31
N LEU A 167 -16.89 -8.77 -10.66
CA LEU A 167 -16.86 -7.32 -10.53
C LEU A 167 -15.86 -6.75 -11.53
N VAL A 168 -16.21 -5.61 -12.09
CA VAL A 168 -15.36 -4.89 -13.05
C VAL A 168 -15.09 -3.48 -12.52
N SER A 169 -13.84 -3.05 -12.56
CA SER A 169 -13.49 -1.69 -12.14
C SER A 169 -14.10 -0.64 -13.08
N SER A 170 -14.46 0.52 -12.53
CA SER A 170 -15.27 1.52 -13.22
C SER A 170 -14.65 2.04 -14.54
N LYS A 171 -13.34 2.29 -14.55
CA LYS A 171 -12.64 2.73 -15.77
C LYS A 171 -12.47 1.61 -16.81
N LEU A 172 -12.38 0.34 -16.37
CA LEU A 172 -12.39 -0.78 -17.27
C LEU A 172 -13.77 -0.96 -17.90
N ALA A 173 -14.85 -0.86 -17.10
CA ALA A 173 -16.23 -0.93 -17.59
C ALA A 173 -16.53 0.20 -18.59
N GLU A 174 -16.10 1.43 -18.32
CA GLU A 174 -16.22 2.56 -19.24
C GLU A 174 -15.50 2.29 -20.57
N TYR A 175 -14.26 1.78 -20.52
CA TYR A 175 -13.48 1.44 -21.72
C TYR A 175 -14.14 0.34 -22.56
N LEU A 176 -14.61 -0.72 -21.91
CA LEU A 176 -15.25 -1.86 -22.57
C LEU A 176 -16.71 -1.57 -22.98
N GLN A 177 -17.26 -0.42 -22.55
CA GLN A 177 -18.64 0.00 -22.77
C GLN A 177 -19.66 -1.04 -22.26
N VAL A 178 -19.43 -1.54 -21.04
CA VAL A 178 -20.29 -2.54 -20.38
C VAL A 178 -20.97 -1.98 -19.14
N GLN A 179 -22.11 -2.59 -18.80
CA GLN A 179 -22.93 -2.28 -17.63
C GLN A 179 -23.16 -3.55 -16.79
N VAL A 180 -23.73 -3.36 -15.59
CA VAL A 180 -24.18 -4.47 -14.75
C VAL A 180 -25.20 -5.31 -15.50
N GLY A 181 -24.98 -6.63 -15.48
CA GLY A 181 -25.80 -7.59 -16.17
C GLY A 181 -25.29 -7.98 -17.56
N ASP A 182 -24.39 -7.21 -18.16
CA ASP A 182 -23.70 -7.60 -19.41
C ASP A 182 -22.76 -8.78 -19.19
N THR A 183 -22.41 -9.44 -20.30
CA THR A 183 -21.48 -10.56 -20.30
C THR A 183 -20.12 -10.13 -20.83
N LEU A 184 -19.08 -10.44 -20.08
CA LEU A 184 -17.69 -10.19 -20.44
C LEU A 184 -17.02 -11.52 -20.84
N VAL A 185 -16.40 -11.56 -22.00
CA VAL A 185 -15.56 -12.67 -22.43
C VAL A 185 -14.17 -12.50 -21.84
N MET A 186 -13.65 -13.55 -21.21
CA MET A 186 -12.32 -13.58 -20.66
C MET A 186 -11.49 -14.67 -21.32
N LEU A 187 -10.27 -14.33 -21.76
CA LEU A 187 -9.33 -15.25 -22.38
C LEU A 187 -7.94 -15.06 -21.75
N GLY A 188 -7.37 -16.12 -21.23
CA GLY A 188 -6.07 -16.07 -20.57
C GLY A 188 -5.28 -17.37 -20.70
N GLN A 189 -4.12 -17.39 -20.07
CA GLN A 189 -3.34 -18.60 -19.89
C GLN A 189 -3.60 -19.15 -18.50
N GLY A 190 -4.07 -20.38 -18.43
CA GLY A 190 -4.25 -21.10 -17.18
C GLY A 190 -2.99 -21.86 -16.75
N TYR A 191 -3.12 -22.59 -15.66
CA TYR A 191 -2.06 -23.38 -15.05
C TYR A 191 -1.53 -24.43 -16.05
N HIS A 192 -0.21 -24.58 -16.12
CA HIS A 192 0.48 -25.45 -17.08
C HIS A 192 0.15 -25.18 -18.57
N GLY A 193 -0.16 -23.95 -18.93
CA GLY A 193 -0.38 -23.56 -20.31
C GLY A 193 -1.75 -23.92 -20.87
N ILE A 194 -2.68 -24.36 -20.04
CA ILE A 194 -4.08 -24.60 -20.43
C ILE A 194 -4.70 -23.27 -20.89
N THR A 195 -5.43 -23.27 -21.97
CA THR A 195 -6.19 -22.11 -22.41
C THR A 195 -7.37 -21.87 -21.46
N ALA A 196 -7.37 -20.72 -20.79
CA ALA A 196 -8.47 -20.25 -19.95
C ALA A 196 -9.40 -19.39 -20.81
N ALA A 197 -10.61 -19.86 -21.09
CA ALA A 197 -11.62 -19.14 -21.87
C ALA A 197 -13.00 -19.33 -21.24
N ALA A 198 -13.64 -18.24 -20.87
CA ALA A 198 -14.98 -18.28 -20.29
C ALA A 198 -15.73 -16.96 -20.51
N GLN A 199 -17.02 -16.99 -20.19
CA GLN A 199 -17.90 -15.83 -20.21
C GLN A 199 -18.49 -15.67 -18.81
N TYR A 200 -18.42 -14.45 -18.28
CA TYR A 200 -18.96 -14.13 -16.97
C TYR A 200 -19.90 -12.93 -17.05
N ARG A 201 -21.00 -13.00 -16.32
CA ARG A 201 -21.92 -11.88 -16.16
C ARG A 201 -21.36 -10.91 -15.14
N ILE A 202 -21.47 -9.61 -15.42
CA ILE A 202 -21.06 -8.54 -14.51
C ILE A 202 -22.12 -8.38 -13.42
N LYS A 203 -21.76 -8.67 -12.15
CA LYS A 203 -22.62 -8.49 -10.99
C LYS A 203 -22.58 -7.05 -10.46
N GLY A 204 -21.40 -6.44 -10.51
CA GLY A 204 -21.23 -5.05 -10.06
C GLY A 204 -20.03 -4.37 -10.69
N ILE A 205 -20.08 -3.05 -10.61
CA ILE A 205 -19.00 -2.15 -11.01
C ILE A 205 -18.51 -1.43 -9.77
N PHE A 206 -17.19 -1.38 -9.57
CA PHE A 206 -16.60 -0.77 -8.39
C PHE A 206 -15.56 0.29 -8.77
N TYR A 207 -15.37 1.26 -7.88
CA TYR A 207 -14.30 2.24 -8.00
C TYR A 207 -13.07 1.78 -7.22
N PHE A 208 -11.92 1.74 -7.88
CA PHE A 208 -10.65 1.43 -7.22
C PHE A 208 -9.78 2.68 -7.12
N PRO A 209 -9.29 3.06 -5.91
CA PRO A 209 -8.61 4.33 -5.71
C PRO A 209 -7.25 4.48 -6.44
N ILE A 210 -6.64 3.36 -6.83
CA ILE A 210 -5.38 3.36 -7.59
C ILE A 210 -5.72 3.43 -9.09
N PRO A 211 -5.41 4.54 -9.80
CA PRO A 211 -5.86 4.77 -11.17
C PRO A 211 -5.45 3.67 -12.14
N ASP A 212 -4.22 3.17 -12.04
CA ASP A 212 -3.70 2.12 -12.91
C ASP A 212 -4.47 0.80 -12.77
N LEU A 213 -4.84 0.44 -11.54
CA LEU A 213 -5.67 -0.75 -11.26
C LEU A 213 -7.12 -0.50 -11.65
N ASN A 214 -7.66 0.68 -11.38
CA ASN A 214 -9.02 1.02 -11.79
C ASN A 214 -9.25 0.95 -13.31
N ASN A 215 -8.18 1.00 -14.09
CA ASN A 215 -8.26 0.84 -15.55
C ASN A 215 -8.30 -0.61 -16.03
N LYS A 216 -8.01 -1.60 -15.18
CA LYS A 216 -7.76 -2.99 -15.67
C LYS A 216 -8.04 -4.09 -14.65
N LEU A 217 -8.79 -3.82 -13.57
CA LEU A 217 -9.01 -4.80 -12.51
C LEU A 217 -10.37 -5.47 -12.63
N VAL A 218 -10.37 -6.80 -12.49
CA VAL A 218 -11.54 -7.66 -12.39
C VAL A 218 -11.41 -8.51 -11.13
N TYR A 219 -12.46 -8.56 -10.31
CA TYR A 219 -12.57 -9.49 -9.19
C TYR A 219 -13.51 -10.64 -9.54
N ILE A 220 -13.16 -11.83 -9.11
CA ILE A 220 -13.92 -13.06 -9.28
C ILE A 220 -13.82 -13.89 -7.98
N PRO A 221 -14.85 -14.65 -7.57
CA PRO A 221 -14.72 -15.54 -6.42
C PRO A 221 -13.57 -16.54 -6.61
N LEU A 222 -12.87 -16.86 -5.51
CA LEU A 222 -11.65 -17.68 -5.56
C LEU A 222 -11.85 -18.99 -6.30
N LYS A 223 -12.91 -19.73 -5.97
CA LYS A 223 -13.24 -21.00 -6.61
C LYS A 223 -13.48 -20.82 -8.11
N THR A 224 -14.28 -19.84 -8.50
CA THR A 224 -14.59 -19.54 -9.90
C THR A 224 -13.32 -19.15 -10.68
N GLY A 225 -12.43 -18.39 -10.08
CA GLY A 225 -11.13 -18.06 -10.67
C GLY A 225 -10.18 -19.26 -10.78
N GLN A 226 -10.17 -20.14 -9.77
CA GLN A 226 -9.43 -21.40 -9.81
C GLN A 226 -9.93 -22.32 -10.94
N ASP A 227 -11.25 -22.40 -11.15
CA ASP A 227 -11.84 -23.14 -12.25
C ASP A 227 -11.48 -22.51 -13.60
N PHE A 228 -11.57 -21.18 -13.73
CA PHE A 228 -11.22 -20.45 -14.95
C PHE A 228 -9.75 -20.69 -15.37
N PHE A 229 -8.83 -20.62 -14.43
CA PHE A 229 -7.41 -20.80 -14.71
C PHE A 229 -6.94 -22.26 -14.61
N ALA A 230 -7.82 -23.22 -14.36
CA ALA A 230 -7.50 -24.62 -14.09
C ALA A 230 -6.43 -24.80 -12.97
N ALA A 231 -6.45 -23.92 -11.98
CA ALA A 231 -5.52 -23.87 -10.85
C ALA A 231 -6.23 -24.34 -9.55
N TYR A 232 -6.77 -25.55 -9.57
CA TYR A 232 -7.60 -26.09 -8.51
C TYR A 232 -6.89 -26.11 -7.15
N ASN A 233 -7.54 -25.54 -6.14
CA ASN A 233 -7.00 -25.38 -4.78
C ASN A 233 -5.62 -24.69 -4.72
N ARG A 234 -5.30 -23.87 -5.71
CA ARG A 234 -4.04 -23.14 -5.79
C ARG A 234 -4.24 -21.63 -5.67
N ILE A 235 -3.23 -20.98 -5.14
CA ILE A 235 -3.16 -19.53 -5.01
C ILE A 235 -1.77 -19.03 -5.42
N THR A 236 -1.69 -17.77 -5.82
CA THR A 236 -0.41 -17.09 -6.12
C THR A 236 0.17 -16.46 -4.88
N SER A 237 -0.68 -16.07 -3.95
CA SER A 237 -0.23 -15.33 -2.76
C SER A 237 -1.14 -15.54 -1.54
N TYR A 238 -0.53 -15.41 -0.37
CA TYR A 238 -1.21 -14.96 0.85
C TYR A 238 -0.83 -13.51 1.11
N SER A 239 -1.83 -12.63 1.18
CA SER A 239 -1.67 -11.26 1.68
C SER A 239 -1.95 -11.25 3.17
N ILE A 240 -1.02 -10.75 3.96
CA ILE A 240 -1.08 -10.77 5.42
C ILE A 240 -1.28 -9.38 5.96
N MET A 241 -2.29 -9.23 6.82
CA MET A 241 -2.57 -8.01 7.55
C MET A 241 -2.08 -8.14 8.98
N LEU A 242 -1.50 -7.07 9.50
CA LEU A 242 -0.90 -7.01 10.82
C LEU A 242 -1.63 -6.00 11.71
N ASN A 243 -1.62 -6.24 13.02
CA ASN A 243 -2.09 -5.30 14.02
C ASN A 243 -1.18 -4.06 14.10
N ASP A 244 0.14 -4.26 14.01
CA ASP A 244 1.14 -3.21 14.12
C ASP A 244 2.07 -3.19 12.89
N PRO A 245 1.97 -2.16 12.04
CA PRO A 245 2.84 -2.01 10.88
C PRO A 245 4.34 -1.93 11.21
N ASN A 246 4.72 -1.54 12.43
CA ASN A 246 6.12 -1.45 12.82
C ASN A 246 6.80 -2.81 13.00
N LYS A 247 6.02 -3.89 13.11
CA LYS A 247 6.53 -5.26 13.29
C LYS A 247 6.72 -6.03 11.97
N VAL A 248 6.52 -5.40 10.82
CA VAL A 248 6.59 -6.05 9.50
C VAL A 248 7.91 -6.79 9.32
N GLU A 249 9.05 -6.16 9.60
CA GLU A 249 10.37 -6.76 9.39
C GLU A 249 10.62 -7.97 10.30
N ASP A 250 10.21 -7.89 11.57
CA ASP A 250 10.38 -8.97 12.54
C ASP A 250 9.53 -10.19 12.17
N ILE A 251 8.28 -9.94 11.78
CA ILE A 251 7.33 -11.00 11.38
C ILE A 251 7.78 -11.63 10.06
N LYS A 252 8.21 -10.82 9.09
CA LYS A 252 8.77 -11.28 7.84
C LYS A 252 9.96 -12.20 8.07
N ALA A 253 10.94 -11.80 8.90
CA ALA A 253 12.10 -12.62 9.23
C ALA A 253 11.69 -13.94 9.91
N SER A 254 10.73 -13.91 10.82
CA SER A 254 10.18 -15.09 11.49
C SER A 254 9.51 -16.05 10.50
N LEU A 255 8.65 -15.53 9.61
CA LEU A 255 7.95 -16.32 8.60
C LEU A 255 8.93 -16.90 7.58
N THR A 256 9.91 -16.13 7.11
CA THR A 256 10.95 -16.63 6.19
C THR A 256 11.70 -17.82 6.80
N LYS A 257 12.07 -17.73 8.07
CA LYS A 257 12.76 -18.81 8.78
C LYS A 257 11.90 -20.07 8.94
N LYS A 258 10.59 -19.90 9.19
CA LYS A 258 9.66 -21.00 9.39
C LYS A 258 9.30 -21.70 8.08
N LEU A 259 9.04 -20.93 7.03
CA LEU A 259 8.53 -21.45 5.76
C LEU A 259 9.63 -21.99 4.84
N GLY A 260 10.91 -21.61 5.10
CA GLY A 260 12.07 -22.07 4.33
C GLY A 260 12.07 -21.58 2.89
N ASP A 261 13.00 -22.13 2.10
CA ASP A 261 13.31 -21.67 0.74
C ASP A 261 12.23 -21.97 -0.31
N LYS A 262 11.18 -22.71 0.07
CA LYS A 262 10.05 -23.00 -0.83
C LYS A 262 9.16 -21.78 -1.07
N TYR A 263 9.14 -20.87 -0.12
CA TYR A 263 8.29 -19.68 -0.16
C TYR A 263 9.15 -18.41 -0.10
N GLU A 264 8.71 -17.40 -0.80
CA GLU A 264 9.27 -16.06 -0.78
C GLU A 264 8.35 -15.16 0.05
N VAL A 265 8.90 -14.57 1.12
CA VAL A 265 8.19 -13.68 2.02
C VAL A 265 8.66 -12.26 1.77
N MET A 266 7.77 -11.38 1.39
CA MET A 266 8.08 -10.01 0.98
C MET A 266 7.33 -8.98 1.82
#